data_0b072477a102688e7abef38c70a8d02e
#
_entry.id   0b072477a102688e7abef38c70a8d02e
#
_cell.length_a   1.000
_cell.length_b   1.000
_cell.length_c   1.000
_cell.angle_alpha   90.00
_cell.angle_beta   90.00
_cell.angle_gamma   90.00
#
_symmetry.space_group_name_H-M   'P 1'
#
loop_
_entity.id
_entity.type
_entity.pdbx_description
1 polymer ?
#
loop_
_entity_poly.entity_id
_entity_poly.type
_entity_poly.pdbx_seq_one_letter_code
_entity_poly.pdbx_strand_id
1 'polypeptide(L)'
;MEVKRIDDDVKNGVIETYYDNGQLELRETYEDGKLNGLHEMWYENGKLESRTNFKDDKLSGLRDVWYENGQQWERETYKDNRLDGMRDVWYENGQLASRETYKDDKLDGLCELWYETGELLTRANFKNDKFDGLWECWYENGQLDSRVNYKNDKFDGLWECWYENGQLNTRTNFKNGKLDGLRESWYENGQLESRANYKNGKLDGLREFWDMEGQLKEHATYKDGVK
;
A
#
# COMPACT_ATOMS: atom_id res chain seq x y z
N MET A 1 -31.46 -20.92 -27.87
CA MET A 1 -30.14 -21.51 -27.95
C MET A 1 -29.94 -22.42 -26.75
N GLU A 2 -29.53 -23.67 -26.97
CA GLU A 2 -29.28 -24.60 -25.86
C GLU A 2 -28.11 -24.10 -25.03
N VAL A 3 -28.37 -23.67 -23.80
CA VAL A 3 -27.39 -23.61 -22.75
C VAL A 3 -26.91 -25.05 -22.59
N LYS A 4 -25.70 -25.39 -23.05
CA LYS A 4 -25.06 -26.64 -22.64
C LYS A 4 -24.92 -26.54 -21.12
N ARG A 5 -25.86 -27.16 -20.40
CA ARG A 5 -25.71 -27.46 -18.99
C ARG A 5 -24.38 -28.19 -18.84
N ILE A 6 -23.58 -27.74 -17.89
CA ILE A 6 -22.42 -28.46 -17.41
C ILE A 6 -22.90 -29.87 -17.07
N ASP A 7 -22.61 -30.83 -17.96
CA ASP A 7 -22.75 -32.24 -17.61
C ASP A 7 -21.68 -32.53 -16.55
N ASP A 8 -22.11 -33.07 -15.40
CA ASP A 8 -21.23 -33.42 -14.28
C ASP A 8 -20.12 -34.43 -14.65
N ASP A 9 -19.92 -34.72 -15.92
CA ASP A 9 -19.01 -35.72 -16.47
C ASP A 9 -17.80 -35.16 -17.27
N VAL A 10 -17.57 -33.82 -17.31
CA VAL A 10 -16.38 -33.32 -18.01
C VAL A 10 -15.13 -33.60 -17.19
N LYS A 11 -14.50 -34.73 -17.46
CA LYS A 11 -13.23 -35.11 -16.81
C LYS A 11 -12.04 -34.34 -17.36
N ASN A 12 -12.03 -34.08 -18.66
CA ASN A 12 -10.93 -33.39 -19.35
C ASN A 12 -11.47 -32.55 -20.51
N GLY A 13 -10.96 -31.31 -20.65
CA GLY A 13 -11.30 -30.46 -21.78
C GLY A 13 -11.59 -29.02 -21.39
N VAL A 14 -12.13 -28.27 -22.33
CA VAL A 14 -12.49 -26.86 -22.19
C VAL A 14 -14.01 -26.72 -22.21
N ILE A 15 -14.54 -26.00 -21.23
CA ILE A 15 -15.96 -25.59 -21.18
C ILE A 15 -16.04 -24.14 -21.59
N GLU A 16 -17.01 -23.82 -22.43
CA GLU A 16 -17.30 -22.44 -22.85
C GLU A 16 -18.78 -22.14 -22.66
N THR A 17 -19.09 -20.97 -22.12
CA THR A 17 -20.43 -20.39 -22.11
C THR A 17 -20.45 -19.07 -22.87
N TYR A 18 -21.65 -18.68 -23.35
CA TYR A 18 -21.81 -17.52 -24.21
C TYR A 18 -22.98 -16.68 -23.74
N TYR A 19 -22.83 -15.38 -23.81
CA TYR A 19 -23.90 -14.42 -23.64
C TYR A 19 -25.02 -14.59 -24.71
N ASP A 20 -26.19 -14.02 -24.47
CA ASP A 20 -27.30 -14.02 -25.42
C ASP A 20 -26.96 -13.35 -26.77
N ASN A 21 -26.01 -12.41 -26.77
CA ASN A 21 -25.48 -11.77 -27.98
C ASN A 21 -24.50 -12.64 -28.77
N GLY A 22 -24.17 -13.85 -28.27
CA GLY A 22 -23.25 -14.81 -28.88
C GLY A 22 -21.78 -14.60 -28.59
N GLN A 23 -21.43 -13.63 -27.78
CA GLN A 23 -20.04 -13.42 -27.34
C GLN A 23 -19.69 -14.42 -26.23
N LEU A 24 -18.41 -14.78 -26.13
CA LEU A 24 -17.89 -15.66 -25.08
C LEU A 24 -18.06 -14.96 -23.73
N GLU A 25 -18.58 -15.70 -22.75
CA GLU A 25 -18.78 -15.26 -21.36
C GLU A 25 -17.73 -15.88 -20.44
N LEU A 26 -17.54 -17.19 -20.57
CA LEU A 26 -16.67 -17.97 -19.70
C LEU A 26 -15.92 -19.03 -20.51
N ARG A 27 -14.65 -19.26 -20.16
CA ARG A 27 -13.87 -20.41 -20.61
C ARG A 27 -13.13 -21.02 -19.43
N GLU A 28 -13.27 -22.30 -19.22
CA GLU A 28 -12.66 -23.07 -18.14
C GLU A 28 -11.94 -24.28 -18.69
N THR A 29 -10.79 -24.61 -18.11
CA THR A 29 -10.00 -25.80 -18.49
C THR A 29 -9.98 -26.80 -17.34
N TYR A 30 -10.37 -28.02 -17.66
CA TYR A 30 -10.46 -29.14 -16.69
C TYR A 30 -9.51 -30.28 -17.04
N GLU A 31 -8.92 -30.86 -16.01
CA GLU A 31 -8.13 -32.11 -16.06
C GLU A 31 -8.53 -32.99 -14.87
N ASP A 32 -8.88 -34.25 -15.14
CA ASP A 32 -9.37 -35.22 -14.15
C ASP A 32 -10.54 -34.70 -13.27
N GLY A 33 -11.46 -33.92 -13.87
CA GLY A 33 -12.61 -33.34 -13.21
C GLY A 33 -12.32 -32.16 -12.30
N LYS A 34 -11.11 -31.59 -12.37
CA LYS A 34 -10.71 -30.42 -11.61
C LYS A 34 -10.35 -29.27 -12.55
N LEU A 35 -10.58 -28.05 -12.08
CA LEU A 35 -10.03 -26.85 -12.73
C LEU A 35 -8.50 -26.94 -12.74
N ASN A 36 -7.93 -27.02 -13.94
CA ASN A 36 -6.50 -27.14 -14.14
C ASN A 36 -6.10 -26.42 -15.44
N GLY A 37 -5.59 -25.21 -15.31
CA GLY A 37 -5.30 -24.32 -16.43
C GLY A 37 -5.96 -22.96 -16.30
N LEU A 38 -6.32 -22.38 -17.43
CA LEU A 38 -6.93 -21.05 -17.48
C LEU A 38 -8.44 -21.11 -17.19
N HIS A 39 -8.87 -20.18 -16.36
CA HIS A 39 -10.23 -19.74 -16.17
C HIS A 39 -10.32 -18.30 -16.66
N GLU A 40 -11.14 -18.03 -17.67
CA GLU A 40 -11.25 -16.72 -18.30
C GLU A 40 -12.72 -16.30 -18.36
N MET A 41 -12.98 -15.02 -18.04
CA MET A 41 -14.29 -14.39 -18.12
C MET A 41 -14.24 -13.17 -19.03
N TRP A 42 -15.32 -12.90 -19.73
CA TRP A 42 -15.44 -11.75 -20.63
C TRP A 42 -16.67 -10.93 -20.28
N TYR A 43 -16.57 -9.65 -20.47
CA TYR A 43 -17.72 -8.74 -20.47
C TYR A 43 -18.63 -8.98 -21.68
N GLU A 44 -19.87 -8.56 -21.57
CA GLU A 44 -20.88 -8.65 -22.64
C GLU A 44 -20.46 -7.88 -23.93
N ASN A 45 -19.53 -6.90 -23.81
CA ASN A 45 -18.92 -6.19 -24.93
C ASN A 45 -17.76 -6.97 -25.62
N GLY A 46 -17.46 -8.20 -25.16
CA GLY A 46 -16.43 -9.10 -25.69
C GLY A 46 -15.02 -8.83 -25.24
N LYS A 47 -14.79 -7.84 -24.36
CA LYS A 47 -13.48 -7.63 -23.76
C LYS A 47 -13.27 -8.59 -22.58
N LEU A 48 -12.01 -8.99 -22.38
CA LEU A 48 -11.64 -9.84 -21.25
C LEU A 48 -11.90 -9.10 -19.93
N GLU A 49 -12.57 -9.76 -18.99
CA GLU A 49 -12.85 -9.28 -17.64
C GLU A 49 -11.83 -9.83 -16.66
N SER A 50 -11.58 -11.15 -16.73
CA SER A 50 -10.56 -11.77 -15.86
C SER A 50 -9.89 -12.96 -16.51
N ARG A 51 -8.67 -13.23 -16.09
CA ARG A 51 -7.91 -14.44 -16.44
C ARG A 51 -7.19 -14.93 -15.20
N THR A 52 -7.45 -16.17 -14.84
CA THR A 52 -6.95 -16.79 -13.62
C THR A 52 -6.34 -18.14 -13.92
N ASN A 53 -5.19 -18.46 -13.30
CA ASN A 53 -4.59 -19.77 -13.39
C ASN A 53 -5.01 -20.65 -12.22
N PHE A 54 -5.45 -21.86 -12.54
CA PHE A 54 -5.80 -22.88 -11.57
C PHE A 54 -4.89 -24.12 -11.70
N LYS A 55 -4.66 -24.76 -10.59
CA LYS A 55 -4.03 -26.07 -10.51
C LYS A 55 -4.75 -26.91 -9.45
N ASP A 56 -5.33 -28.05 -9.86
CA ASP A 56 -6.10 -28.93 -8.96
C ASP A 56 -7.14 -28.15 -8.12
N ASP A 57 -8.03 -27.36 -8.76
CA ASP A 57 -9.05 -26.49 -8.15
C ASP A 57 -8.51 -25.35 -7.27
N LYS A 58 -7.20 -25.11 -7.28
CA LYS A 58 -6.57 -24.03 -6.50
C LYS A 58 -6.05 -22.93 -7.40
N LEU A 59 -6.24 -21.70 -6.97
CA LEU A 59 -5.55 -20.54 -7.53
C LEU A 59 -4.03 -20.75 -7.44
N SER A 60 -3.35 -20.73 -8.58
CA SER A 60 -1.91 -20.99 -8.65
C SER A 60 -1.29 -20.27 -9.84
N GLY A 61 -0.53 -19.25 -9.59
CA GLY A 61 0.03 -18.35 -10.60
C GLY A 61 -0.67 -17.02 -10.66
N LEU A 62 -0.77 -16.43 -11.85
CA LEU A 62 -1.33 -15.11 -12.05
C LEU A 62 -2.85 -15.12 -12.08
N ARG A 63 -3.45 -14.09 -11.48
CA ARG A 63 -4.80 -13.63 -11.71
C ARG A 63 -4.74 -12.20 -12.23
N ASP A 64 -5.27 -11.96 -13.41
CA ASP A 64 -5.41 -10.65 -14.03
C ASP A 64 -6.89 -10.27 -14.14
N VAL A 65 -7.22 -9.02 -13.86
CA VAL A 65 -8.57 -8.45 -14.00
C VAL A 65 -8.48 -7.13 -14.76
N TRP A 66 -9.49 -6.87 -15.59
CA TRP A 66 -9.57 -5.66 -16.43
C TRP A 66 -10.89 -4.92 -16.18
N TYR A 67 -10.84 -3.63 -16.34
CA TYR A 67 -12.03 -2.78 -16.44
C TYR A 67 -12.79 -3.05 -17.75
N GLU A 68 -14.06 -2.70 -17.80
CA GLU A 68 -14.89 -2.81 -19.01
C GLU A 68 -14.37 -1.96 -20.19
N ASN A 69 -13.61 -0.89 -19.90
CA ASN A 69 -12.89 -0.12 -20.93
C ASN A 69 -11.72 -0.90 -21.55
N GLY A 70 -11.28 -2.01 -20.93
CA GLY A 70 -10.22 -2.92 -21.38
C GLY A 70 -8.84 -2.58 -20.76
N GLN A 71 -8.76 -1.59 -19.88
CA GLN A 71 -7.54 -1.33 -19.13
C GLN A 71 -7.41 -2.31 -17.96
N GLN A 72 -6.19 -2.65 -17.60
CA GLN A 72 -5.94 -3.53 -16.46
C GLN A 72 -6.39 -2.85 -15.18
N TRP A 73 -7.12 -3.60 -14.33
CA TRP A 73 -7.54 -3.17 -13.01
C TRP A 73 -6.66 -3.77 -11.93
N GLU A 74 -6.39 -5.09 -12.01
CA GLU A 74 -5.67 -5.80 -10.95
C GLU A 74 -4.82 -6.92 -11.53
N ARG A 75 -3.66 -7.16 -10.92
CA ARG A 75 -2.82 -8.34 -11.12
C ARG A 75 -2.36 -8.87 -9.79
N GLU A 76 -2.55 -10.14 -9.58
CA GLU A 76 -2.22 -10.83 -8.34
C GLU A 76 -1.42 -12.10 -8.63
N THR A 77 -0.60 -12.51 -7.67
CA THR A 77 0.13 -13.77 -7.75
C THR A 77 -0.30 -14.69 -6.61
N TYR A 78 -0.76 -15.88 -6.96
CA TYR A 78 -1.27 -16.87 -6.03
C TYR A 78 -0.42 -18.13 -5.98
N LYS A 79 -0.39 -18.76 -4.81
CA LYS A 79 0.15 -20.10 -4.58
C LYS A 79 -0.80 -20.86 -3.66
N ASP A 80 -1.38 -21.96 -4.15
CA ASP A 80 -2.30 -22.80 -3.38
C ASP A 80 -3.43 -22.01 -2.69
N ASN A 81 -4.15 -21.14 -3.44
CA ASN A 81 -5.22 -20.24 -2.98
C ASN A 81 -4.78 -19.10 -2.06
N ARG A 82 -3.49 -18.84 -1.88
CA ARG A 82 -2.98 -17.74 -1.07
C ARG A 82 -2.27 -16.72 -1.93
N LEU A 83 -2.43 -15.46 -1.61
CA LEU A 83 -1.59 -14.39 -2.16
C LEU A 83 -0.13 -14.64 -1.73
N ASP A 84 0.73 -14.87 -2.73
CA ASP A 84 2.16 -15.12 -2.50
C ASP A 84 2.96 -14.54 -3.67
N GLY A 85 3.34 -13.27 -3.54
CA GLY A 85 3.99 -12.48 -4.57
C GLY A 85 3.46 -11.06 -4.64
N MET A 86 3.51 -10.48 -5.82
CA MET A 86 3.06 -9.10 -6.05
C MET A 86 1.57 -9.03 -6.32
N ARG A 87 0.95 -7.97 -5.79
CA ARG A 87 -0.37 -7.49 -6.16
C ARG A 87 -0.23 -6.06 -6.66
N ASP A 88 -0.62 -5.82 -7.90
CA ASP A 88 -0.68 -4.50 -8.52
C ASP A 88 -2.14 -4.14 -8.81
N VAL A 89 -2.54 -2.90 -8.51
CA VAL A 89 -3.87 -2.35 -8.82
C VAL A 89 -3.69 -1.06 -9.62
N TRP A 90 -4.51 -0.85 -10.63
CA TRP A 90 -4.47 0.34 -11.49
C TRP A 90 -5.80 1.10 -11.43
N TYR A 91 -5.72 2.40 -11.57
CA TYR A 91 -6.86 3.28 -11.80
C TYR A 91 -7.45 3.05 -13.20
N GLU A 92 -8.69 3.49 -13.40
CA GLU A 92 -9.36 3.43 -14.72
C GLU A 92 -8.63 4.22 -15.82
N ASN A 93 -7.80 5.20 -15.47
CA ASN A 93 -6.94 5.93 -16.41
C ASN A 93 -5.68 5.15 -16.82
N GLY A 94 -5.46 3.96 -16.24
CA GLY A 94 -4.32 3.07 -16.52
C GLY A 94 -3.07 3.35 -15.69
N GLN A 95 -3.11 4.34 -14.80
CA GLN A 95 -2.01 4.61 -13.87
C GLN A 95 -2.02 3.62 -12.72
N LEU A 96 -0.84 3.25 -12.22
CA LEU A 96 -0.71 2.37 -11.06
C LEU A 96 -1.28 3.07 -9.81
N ALA A 97 -2.16 2.39 -9.08
CA ALA A 97 -2.75 2.86 -7.83
C ALA A 97 -2.06 2.27 -6.61
N SER A 98 -1.76 0.96 -6.65
CA SER A 98 -0.99 0.31 -5.60
C SER A 98 -0.10 -0.81 -6.14
N ARG A 99 0.99 -1.05 -5.44
CA ARG A 99 1.86 -2.23 -5.57
C ARG A 99 2.18 -2.76 -4.19
N GLU A 100 1.86 -3.99 -3.95
CA GLU A 100 1.96 -4.62 -2.65
C GLU A 100 2.68 -5.95 -2.77
N THR A 101 3.45 -6.33 -1.76
CA THR A 101 4.13 -7.63 -1.73
C THR A 101 3.53 -8.48 -0.62
N TYR A 102 3.07 -9.66 -0.99
CA TYR A 102 2.43 -10.62 -0.10
C TYR A 102 3.24 -11.90 0.06
N LYS A 103 3.11 -12.51 1.22
CA LYS A 103 3.58 -13.86 1.51
C LYS A 103 2.56 -14.57 2.38
N ASP A 104 2.04 -15.70 1.88
CA ASP A 104 1.01 -16.49 2.59
C ASP A 104 -0.15 -15.60 3.10
N ASP A 105 -0.79 -14.79 2.21
CA ASP A 105 -1.89 -13.83 2.46
C ASP A 105 -1.54 -12.64 3.37
N LYS A 106 -0.28 -12.45 3.74
CA LYS A 106 0.16 -11.33 4.57
C LYS A 106 1.02 -10.36 3.79
N LEU A 107 0.84 -9.07 4.05
CA LEU A 107 1.79 -8.05 3.60
C LEU A 107 3.18 -8.36 4.20
N ASP A 108 4.15 -8.64 3.33
CA ASP A 108 5.54 -8.94 3.72
C ASP A 108 6.49 -8.44 2.64
N GLY A 109 6.92 -7.19 2.78
CA GLY A 109 7.76 -6.48 1.81
C GLY A 109 7.31 -5.06 1.57
N LEU A 110 7.61 -4.57 0.38
CA LEU A 110 7.30 -3.20 -0.04
C LEU A 110 5.81 -3.07 -0.37
N CYS A 111 5.22 -1.96 0.10
CA CYS A 111 3.90 -1.47 -0.28
C CYS A 111 4.05 -0.03 -0.78
N GLU A 112 3.56 0.25 -1.97
CA GLU A 112 3.56 1.57 -2.60
C GLU A 112 2.14 1.92 -3.05
N LEU A 113 1.75 3.18 -2.82
CA LEU A 113 0.48 3.76 -3.27
C LEU A 113 0.78 5.01 -4.09
N TRP A 114 0.00 5.25 -5.13
CA TRP A 114 0.13 6.41 -6.01
C TRP A 114 -1.15 7.21 -6.08
N TYR A 115 -1.02 8.49 -6.32
CA TYR A 115 -2.12 9.35 -6.72
C TYR A 115 -2.63 8.97 -8.13
N GLU A 116 -3.86 9.35 -8.44
CA GLU A 116 -4.45 9.15 -9.78
C GLU A 116 -3.72 9.93 -10.88
N THR A 117 -2.93 10.93 -10.50
CA THR A 117 -2.02 11.72 -11.35
C THR A 117 -0.73 10.96 -11.69
N GLY A 118 -0.40 9.89 -10.93
CA GLY A 118 0.77 9.02 -11.13
C GLY A 118 1.95 9.31 -10.21
N GLU A 119 1.89 10.36 -9.40
CA GLU A 119 2.88 10.65 -8.37
C GLU A 119 2.75 9.67 -7.21
N LEU A 120 3.88 9.35 -6.59
CA LEU A 120 3.93 8.47 -5.43
C LEU A 120 3.26 9.16 -4.23
N LEU A 121 2.29 8.49 -3.60
CA LEU A 121 1.61 8.94 -2.39
C LEU A 121 2.29 8.40 -1.13
N THR A 122 2.53 7.09 -1.10
CA THR A 122 3.09 6.42 0.08
C THR A 122 4.00 5.28 -0.31
N ARG A 123 5.07 5.10 0.45
CA ARG A 123 5.94 3.92 0.39
C ARG A 123 6.16 3.41 1.81
N ALA A 124 5.94 2.13 2.02
CA ALA A 124 6.07 1.50 3.33
C ALA A 124 6.67 0.10 3.24
N ASN A 125 7.36 -0.32 4.29
CA ASN A 125 7.80 -1.69 4.42
C ASN A 125 6.98 -2.41 5.47
N PHE A 126 6.56 -3.63 5.13
CA PHE A 126 5.78 -4.49 6.00
C PHE A 126 6.49 -5.81 6.28
N LYS A 127 6.18 -6.38 7.42
CA LYS A 127 6.57 -7.74 7.80
C LYS A 127 5.43 -8.40 8.56
N ASN A 128 4.85 -9.45 7.97
CA ASN A 128 3.68 -10.14 8.54
C ASN A 128 2.57 -9.16 8.95
N ASP A 129 2.06 -8.34 8.02
CA ASP A 129 1.02 -7.30 8.16
C ASP A 129 1.38 -6.14 9.11
N LYS A 130 2.61 -6.04 9.58
CA LYS A 130 3.07 -4.96 10.46
C LYS A 130 4.03 -4.03 9.75
N PHE A 131 3.90 -2.75 10.01
CA PHE A 131 4.92 -1.80 9.60
C PHE A 131 6.27 -2.17 10.24
N ASP A 132 7.28 -2.41 9.39
CA ASP A 132 8.65 -2.75 9.84
C ASP A 132 9.66 -2.22 8.83
N GLY A 133 10.25 -1.07 9.12
CA GLY A 133 11.16 -0.34 8.26
C GLY A 133 10.71 1.08 7.96
N LEU A 134 11.23 1.64 6.88
CA LEU A 134 10.95 3.01 6.47
C LEU A 134 9.51 3.12 5.93
N TRP A 135 8.82 4.16 6.36
CA TRP A 135 7.57 4.67 5.83
C TRP A 135 7.78 6.10 5.36
N GLU A 136 7.30 6.43 4.17
CA GLU A 136 7.39 7.75 3.54
C GLU A 136 6.04 8.10 2.91
N CYS A 137 5.68 9.39 2.95
CA CYS A 137 4.49 9.94 2.32
C CYS A 137 4.87 11.23 1.57
N TRP A 138 4.23 11.46 0.44
CA TRP A 138 4.48 12.62 -0.42
C TRP A 138 3.20 13.40 -0.67
N TYR A 139 3.32 14.68 -0.81
CA TYR A 139 2.29 15.55 -1.35
C TYR A 139 2.05 15.26 -2.85
N GLU A 140 0.89 15.64 -3.37
CA GLU A 140 0.55 15.50 -4.79
C GLU A 140 1.49 16.29 -5.71
N ASN A 141 2.15 17.34 -5.20
CA ASN A 141 3.21 18.08 -5.92
C ASN A 141 4.56 17.32 -6.00
N GLY A 142 4.63 16.10 -5.46
CA GLY A 142 5.82 15.23 -5.45
C GLY A 142 6.83 15.53 -4.35
N GLN A 143 6.59 16.53 -3.52
CA GLN A 143 7.47 16.81 -2.38
C GLN A 143 7.18 15.87 -1.22
N LEU A 144 8.23 15.51 -0.47
CA LEU A 144 8.10 14.66 0.71
C LEU A 144 7.28 15.39 1.78
N ASP A 145 6.20 14.75 2.25
CA ASP A 145 5.38 15.21 3.38
C ASP A 145 5.96 14.70 4.70
N SER A 146 6.19 13.40 4.79
CA SER A 146 6.71 12.83 6.04
C SER A 146 7.47 11.54 5.81
N ARG A 147 8.38 11.24 6.75
CA ARG A 147 9.06 9.94 6.82
C ARG A 147 9.31 9.53 8.26
N VAL A 148 9.24 8.23 8.49
CA VAL A 148 9.49 7.65 9.81
C VAL A 148 9.95 6.20 9.67
N ASN A 149 10.73 5.73 10.64
CA ASN A 149 11.01 4.31 10.76
C ASN A 149 10.04 3.65 11.74
N TYR A 150 9.54 2.49 11.33
CA TYR A 150 8.73 1.61 12.16
C TYR A 150 9.48 0.34 12.54
N LYS A 151 9.14 -0.20 13.69
CA LYS A 151 9.50 -1.53 14.14
C LYS A 151 8.32 -2.17 14.82
N ASN A 152 7.77 -3.22 14.19
CA ASN A 152 6.56 -3.89 14.69
C ASN A 152 5.44 -2.89 15.05
N ASP A 153 4.97 -2.08 14.10
CA ASP A 153 3.92 -1.05 14.20
C ASP A 153 4.21 0.10 15.17
N LYS A 154 5.44 0.23 15.66
CA LYS A 154 5.83 1.34 16.55
C LYS A 154 6.86 2.22 15.88
N PHE A 155 6.72 3.52 16.06
CA PHE A 155 7.78 4.46 15.68
C PHE A 155 9.08 4.10 16.41
N ASP A 156 10.17 3.95 15.67
CA ASP A 156 11.48 3.63 16.22
C ASP A 156 12.58 4.29 15.37
N GLY A 157 13.09 5.42 15.84
CA GLY A 157 14.06 6.24 15.14
C GLY A 157 13.55 7.64 14.83
N LEU A 158 14.12 8.24 13.80
CA LEU A 158 13.83 9.60 13.37
C LEU A 158 12.47 9.64 12.65
N TRP A 159 11.64 10.60 13.05
CA TRP A 159 10.46 11.05 12.33
C TRP A 159 10.66 12.49 11.88
N GLU A 160 10.39 12.78 10.63
CA GLU A 160 10.45 14.10 10.02
C GLU A 160 9.19 14.35 9.21
N CYS A 161 8.67 15.58 9.24
CA CYS A 161 7.67 16.02 8.31
C CYS A 161 8.00 17.42 7.76
N TRP A 162 7.50 17.71 6.58
CA TRP A 162 7.78 18.92 5.82
C TRP A 162 6.49 19.63 5.47
N TYR A 163 6.57 20.91 5.27
CA TYR A 163 5.52 21.70 4.64
C TYR A 163 5.46 21.41 3.13
N GLU A 164 4.33 21.74 2.53
CA GLU A 164 4.11 21.60 1.08
C GLU A 164 5.10 22.43 0.23
N ASN A 165 5.71 23.47 0.81
CA ASN A 165 6.79 24.25 0.20
C ASN A 165 8.17 23.58 0.29
N GLY A 166 8.28 22.37 0.88
CA GLY A 166 9.49 21.57 1.05
C GLY A 166 10.35 21.94 2.26
N GLN A 167 9.95 22.92 3.05
CA GLN A 167 10.66 23.26 4.27
C GLN A 167 10.33 22.28 5.41
N LEU A 168 11.30 21.97 6.23
CA LEU A 168 11.12 21.11 7.39
C LEU A 168 10.15 21.74 8.38
N ASN A 169 9.11 20.99 8.76
CA ASN A 169 8.11 21.37 9.76
C ASN A 169 8.48 20.84 11.13
N THR A 170 8.76 19.56 11.23
CA THR A 170 9.06 18.90 12.51
C THR A 170 10.11 17.81 12.32
N ARG A 171 11.01 17.69 13.29
CA ARG A 171 11.95 16.57 13.42
C ARG A 171 11.91 16.08 14.85
N THR A 172 11.77 14.77 15.04
CA THR A 172 11.80 14.20 16.39
C THR A 172 12.28 12.75 16.38
N ASN A 173 12.75 12.28 17.53
CA ASN A 173 13.19 10.90 17.69
C ASN A 173 12.19 10.12 18.54
N PHE A 174 11.94 8.90 18.10
CA PHE A 174 11.12 7.93 18.81
C PHE A 174 11.93 6.69 19.19
N LYS A 175 11.55 6.07 20.29
CA LYS A 175 12.02 4.76 20.70
C LYS A 175 10.85 3.94 21.23
N ASN A 176 10.59 2.80 20.57
CA ASN A 176 9.46 1.94 20.92
C ASN A 176 8.13 2.71 21.02
N GLY A 177 7.83 3.62 20.11
CA GLY A 177 6.61 4.42 20.04
C GLY A 177 6.53 5.59 21.00
N LYS A 178 7.59 5.92 21.73
CA LYS A 178 7.67 7.07 22.66
C LYS A 178 8.69 8.08 22.19
N LEU A 179 8.38 9.37 22.37
CA LEU A 179 9.37 10.43 22.17
C LEU A 179 10.60 10.17 23.05
N ASP A 180 11.79 10.12 22.44
CA ASP A 180 13.04 9.86 23.14
C ASP A 180 14.19 10.55 22.41
N GLY A 181 14.60 11.70 22.90
CA GLY A 181 15.61 12.57 22.30
C GLY A 181 15.08 13.95 21.95
N LEU A 182 15.77 14.62 21.03
CA LEU A 182 15.45 15.96 20.58
C LEU A 182 14.19 15.98 19.69
N ARG A 183 13.30 16.94 19.96
CA ARG A 183 12.23 17.35 19.07
C ARG A 183 12.42 18.81 18.71
N GLU A 184 12.33 19.12 17.43
CA GLU A 184 12.39 20.47 16.87
C GLU A 184 11.18 20.70 15.95
N SER A 185 10.64 21.91 15.97
CA SER A 185 9.63 22.36 15.00
C SER A 185 10.04 23.71 14.42
N TRP A 186 9.62 23.95 13.17
CA TRP A 186 9.92 25.15 12.41
C TRP A 186 8.64 25.75 11.86
N TYR A 187 8.61 27.04 11.77
CA TYR A 187 7.59 27.78 11.01
C TYR A 187 7.76 27.54 9.50
N GLU A 188 6.71 27.81 8.75
CA GLU A 188 6.70 27.68 7.29
C GLU A 188 7.72 28.61 6.58
N ASN A 189 8.19 29.66 7.26
CA ASN A 189 9.27 30.55 6.79
C ASN A 189 10.67 29.99 7.07
N GLY A 190 10.78 28.78 7.66
CA GLY A 190 12.04 28.09 8.00
C GLY A 190 12.69 28.51 9.32
N GLN A 191 12.10 29.44 10.05
CA GLN A 191 12.59 29.82 11.39
C GLN A 191 12.23 28.74 12.40
N LEU A 192 13.15 28.47 13.33
CA LEU A 192 12.91 27.54 14.44
C LEU A 192 11.78 28.06 15.32
N GLU A 193 10.74 27.24 15.53
CA GLU A 193 9.60 27.54 16.39
C GLU A 193 9.84 27.02 17.80
N SER A 194 10.21 25.74 17.92
CA SER A 194 10.45 25.14 19.23
C SER A 194 11.54 24.08 19.20
N ARG A 195 12.18 23.90 20.35
CA ARG A 195 13.12 22.81 20.59
C ARG A 195 12.92 22.27 22.00
N ALA A 196 12.84 20.95 22.14
CA ALA A 196 12.67 20.31 23.43
C ALA A 196 13.31 18.93 23.47
N ASN A 197 13.83 18.54 24.64
CA ASN A 197 14.34 17.21 24.88
C ASN A 197 13.31 16.34 25.59
N TYR A 198 13.19 15.10 25.14
CA TYR A 198 12.27 14.10 25.68
C TYR A 198 13.03 12.84 26.11
N LYS A 199 12.49 12.18 27.12
CA LYS A 199 12.94 10.85 27.55
C LYS A 199 11.72 10.02 27.92
N ASN A 200 11.59 8.85 27.29
CA ASN A 200 10.45 7.95 27.50
C ASN A 200 9.06 8.66 27.39
N GLY A 201 8.90 9.62 26.48
CA GLY A 201 7.67 10.36 26.25
C GLY A 201 7.44 11.58 27.16
N LYS A 202 8.36 11.89 28.08
CA LYS A 202 8.27 13.04 28.99
C LYS A 202 9.34 14.07 28.66
N LEU A 203 9.03 15.37 28.85
CA LEU A 203 10.02 16.43 28.79
C LEU A 203 11.16 16.15 29.79
N ASP A 204 12.38 16.13 29.33
CA ASP A 204 13.58 15.91 30.16
C ASP A 204 14.75 16.70 29.59
N GLY A 205 14.96 17.90 30.09
CA GLY A 205 15.96 18.85 29.63
C GLY A 205 15.36 20.20 29.27
N LEU A 206 16.09 20.94 28.47
CA LEU A 206 15.71 22.29 28.04
C LEU A 206 14.56 22.23 27.03
N ARG A 207 13.59 23.15 27.20
CA ARG A 207 12.57 23.49 26.21
C ARG A 207 12.67 24.97 25.90
N GLU A 208 12.67 25.31 24.63
CA GLU A 208 12.78 26.68 24.12
C GLU A 208 11.69 26.92 23.08
N PHE A 209 11.26 28.18 22.96
CA PHE A 209 10.23 28.62 22.04
C PHE A 209 10.60 29.97 21.44
N TRP A 210 10.50 30.13 20.12
CA TRP A 210 10.81 31.35 19.35
C TRP A 210 9.59 31.82 18.57
N ASP A 211 9.54 33.11 18.28
CA ASP A 211 8.56 33.63 17.33
C ASP A 211 9.02 33.51 15.87
N MET A 212 8.16 33.94 14.94
CA MET A 212 8.42 33.90 13.49
C MET A 212 9.59 34.80 13.05
N GLU A 213 9.98 35.78 13.86
CA GLU A 213 11.14 36.65 13.67
C GLU A 213 12.44 36.04 14.25
N GLY A 214 12.36 34.83 14.87
CA GLY A 214 13.50 34.13 15.45
C GLY A 214 13.91 34.64 16.84
N GLN A 215 13.03 35.39 17.53
CA GLN A 215 13.30 35.89 18.88
C GLN A 215 12.83 34.85 19.90
N LEU A 216 13.71 34.53 20.86
CA LEU A 216 13.38 33.65 21.97
C LEU A 216 12.31 34.26 22.87
N LYS A 217 11.19 33.58 23.04
CA LYS A 217 10.03 34.01 23.85
C LYS A 217 9.96 33.30 25.19
N GLU A 218 10.29 32.01 25.21
CA GLU A 218 10.20 31.20 26.42
C GLU A 218 11.34 30.19 26.45
N HIS A 219 11.86 29.93 27.65
CA HIS A 219 12.69 28.76 27.94
C HIS A 219 12.41 28.22 29.33
N ALA A 220 12.49 26.92 29.47
CA ALA A 220 12.34 26.25 30.76
C ALA A 220 13.10 24.91 30.78
N THR A 221 13.51 24.48 31.94
CA THR A 221 14.14 23.17 32.12
C THR A 221 13.17 22.24 32.81
N TYR A 222 13.09 21.02 32.32
CA TYR A 222 12.18 19.99 32.80
C TYR A 222 12.96 18.75 33.26
N LYS A 223 12.41 18.06 34.23
CA LYS A 223 12.87 16.74 34.68
C LYS A 223 11.68 15.81 34.85
N ASP A 224 11.65 14.70 34.10
CA ASP A 224 10.56 13.72 34.09
C ASP A 224 9.17 14.34 33.85
N GLY A 225 9.09 15.44 33.07
CA GLY A 225 7.87 16.17 32.73
C GLY A 225 7.51 17.29 33.73
N VAL A 226 8.27 17.50 34.80
CA VAL A 226 8.07 18.57 35.79
C VAL A 226 9.05 19.73 35.53
N LYS A 227 8.51 20.97 35.53
CA LYS A 227 9.28 22.22 35.31
C LYS A 227 10.10 22.56 36.52
#